data_33249f7f40d4aee4376f6238179895e6
#
_entry.id   33249f7f40d4aee4376f6238179895e6
#
_cell.length_a   1.000
_cell.length_b   1.000
_cell.length_c   1.000
_cell.angle_alpha   90.00
_cell.angle_beta   90.00
_cell.angle_gamma   90.00
#
_symmetry.space_group_name_H-M   'P 1'
#
loop_
_entity.id
_entity.type
_entity.pdbx_description
1 polymer ?
#
loop_
_entity_poly.entity_id
_entity_poly.type
_entity_poly.pdbx_seq_one_letter_code
_entity_poly.pdbx_strand_id
1 'polypeptide(L)'
;MFTTICKTDLHVVCVKEFKFHPVRKWRFDYAIPDHKIALEVEGGVWTGGRHTSSVGFMKDMEKYNTATLMGWRVFRTTPDELYRLKTRNLLKTAISGVFDPEKA
;
A
#
# COMPACT_ATOMS: atom_id res chain seq x y z
N MET A 1 -14.58 -4.44 -1.95
CA MET A 1 -15.11 -3.91 -0.68
C MET A 1 -14.28 -2.75 -0.12
N PHE A 2 -12.98 -2.93 0.01
CA PHE A 2 -12.13 -1.82 0.46
C PHE A 2 -12.15 -0.65 -0.53
N THR A 3 -12.21 -0.94 -1.80
CA THR A 3 -12.29 0.11 -2.83
C THR A 3 -13.56 0.95 -2.69
N THR A 4 -14.65 0.33 -2.26
CA THR A 4 -15.91 1.05 -2.00
C THR A 4 -15.77 1.97 -0.80
N ILE A 5 -15.08 1.51 0.25
CA ILE A 5 -14.84 2.34 1.44
C ILE A 5 -13.99 3.56 1.07
N CYS A 6 -12.98 3.39 0.23
CA CYS A 6 -12.19 4.52 -0.23
C CYS A 6 -13.04 5.53 -0.99
N LYS A 7 -13.94 5.06 -1.83
CA LYS A 7 -14.81 5.94 -2.59
C LYS A 7 -15.75 6.71 -1.70
N THR A 8 -16.38 6.05 -0.73
CA THR A 8 -17.41 6.67 0.13
C THR A 8 -16.81 7.48 1.27
N ASP A 9 -15.75 6.99 1.91
CA ASP A 9 -15.17 7.63 3.10
C ASP A 9 -14.03 8.59 2.77
N LEU A 10 -13.22 8.25 1.77
CA LEU A 10 -12.04 9.03 1.42
C LEU A 10 -12.24 9.86 0.16
N HIS A 11 -13.31 9.62 -0.58
CA HIS A 11 -13.65 10.32 -1.83
C HIS A 11 -12.53 10.22 -2.87
N VAL A 12 -11.91 9.05 -2.96
CA VAL A 12 -10.85 8.79 -3.93
C VAL A 12 -11.10 7.47 -4.65
N VAL A 13 -10.52 7.36 -5.83
CA VAL A 13 -10.57 6.12 -6.60
C VAL A 13 -9.42 5.23 -6.13
N CYS A 14 -9.78 4.07 -5.60
CA CYS A 14 -8.83 3.04 -5.19
C CYS A 14 -8.98 1.85 -6.11
N VAL A 15 -7.87 1.34 -6.62
CA VAL A 15 -7.85 0.22 -7.55
C VAL A 15 -7.17 -0.97 -6.88
N LYS A 16 -7.83 -2.12 -6.92
CA LYS A 16 -7.29 -3.38 -6.40
C LYS A 16 -6.37 -4.01 -7.43
N GLU A 17 -5.30 -4.63 -6.96
CA GLU A 17 -4.35 -5.33 -7.84
C GLU A 17 -3.81 -4.42 -8.94
N PHE A 18 -3.36 -3.24 -8.54
CA PHE A 18 -2.94 -2.21 -9.49
C PHE A 18 -1.54 -2.45 -10.03
N LYS A 19 -1.45 -2.58 -11.33
CA LYS A 19 -0.18 -2.78 -12.04
C LYS A 19 0.44 -1.41 -12.30
N PHE A 20 1.51 -1.10 -11.60
CA PHE A 20 2.07 0.27 -11.61
C PHE A 20 3.24 0.47 -12.56
N HIS A 21 3.81 -0.60 -13.07
CA HIS A 21 4.99 -0.51 -13.93
C HIS A 21 4.62 -0.77 -15.39
N PRO A 22 5.17 -0.01 -16.33
CA PRO A 22 4.81 -0.17 -17.75
C PRO A 22 5.29 -1.48 -18.38
N VAL A 23 6.35 -2.10 -17.83
CA VAL A 23 6.95 -3.30 -18.39
C VAL A 23 6.89 -4.48 -17.43
N ARG A 24 7.28 -4.28 -16.17
CA ARG A 24 7.27 -5.33 -15.17
C ARG A 24 5.83 -5.63 -14.74
N LYS A 25 5.58 -6.87 -14.34
CA LYS A 25 4.23 -7.30 -13.92
C LYS A 25 3.93 -7.02 -12.45
N TRP A 26 4.68 -6.15 -11.83
CA TRP A 26 4.49 -5.79 -10.43
C TRP A 26 3.14 -5.13 -10.20
N ARG A 27 2.52 -5.48 -9.07
CA ARG A 27 1.24 -4.91 -8.67
C ARG A 27 1.29 -4.51 -7.22
N PHE A 28 0.48 -3.52 -6.88
CA PHE A 28 0.14 -3.21 -5.49
C PHE A 28 -1.19 -3.86 -5.16
N ASP A 29 -1.35 -4.30 -3.91
CA ASP A 29 -2.64 -4.86 -3.48
C ASP A 29 -3.76 -3.85 -3.68
N TYR A 30 -3.52 -2.59 -3.31
CA TYR A 30 -4.41 -1.47 -3.56
C TYR A 30 -3.59 -0.25 -3.92
N ALA A 31 -4.14 0.62 -4.75
CA ALA A 31 -3.50 1.88 -5.11
C ALA A 31 -4.52 2.99 -5.26
N ILE A 32 -4.10 4.20 -4.92
CA ILE A 32 -4.83 5.43 -5.19
C ILE A 32 -3.97 6.20 -6.20
N PRO A 33 -4.14 5.94 -7.51
CA PRO A 33 -3.19 6.45 -8.52
C PRO A 33 -3.11 7.97 -8.57
N ASP A 34 -4.21 8.66 -8.34
CA ASP A 34 -4.23 10.13 -8.39
C ASP A 34 -3.30 10.76 -7.36
N HIS A 35 -3.01 10.05 -6.29
CA HIS A 35 -2.14 10.52 -5.22
C HIS A 35 -0.82 9.76 -5.14
N LYS A 36 -0.60 8.82 -6.06
CA LYS A 36 0.59 7.96 -6.03
C LYS A 36 0.76 7.28 -4.69
N ILE A 37 -0.35 6.80 -4.14
CA ILE A 37 -0.38 6.06 -2.87
C ILE A 37 -0.64 4.60 -3.17
N ALA A 38 0.14 3.73 -2.54
CA ALA A 38 -0.06 2.29 -2.60
C ALA A 38 -0.27 1.74 -1.19
N LEU A 39 -1.08 0.71 -1.08
CA LEU A 39 -1.32 0.01 0.18
C LEU A 39 -1.10 -1.47 -0.03
N GLU A 40 -0.15 -2.04 0.70
CA GLU A 40 0.15 -3.46 0.68
C GLU A 40 -0.43 -4.12 1.92
N VAL A 41 -1.07 -5.27 1.74
CA VAL A 41 -1.66 -6.04 2.84
C VAL A 41 -0.73 -7.18 3.17
N GLU A 42 -0.07 -7.09 4.30
CA GLU A 42 0.98 -8.03 4.72
C GLU A 42 0.36 -9.22 5.44
N GLY A 43 -0.03 -10.24 4.69
CA GLY A 43 -0.71 -11.40 5.25
C GLY A 43 0.22 -12.49 5.79
N GLY A 44 1.46 -12.50 5.35
CA GLY A 44 2.38 -13.58 5.69
C GLY A 44 3.14 -13.41 6.99
N VAL A 45 2.98 -12.29 7.67
CA VAL A 45 3.81 -11.95 8.84
C VAL A 45 3.64 -12.92 10.00
N TRP A 46 2.49 -13.58 10.07
CA TRP A 46 2.17 -14.47 11.19
C TRP A 46 2.57 -15.91 10.96
N THR A 47 3.13 -16.22 9.83
CA THR A 47 3.35 -17.60 9.44
C THR A 47 4.80 -18.03 9.53
N GLY A 48 5.59 -17.30 10.29
CA GLY A 48 6.93 -17.75 10.67
C GLY A 48 7.91 -17.92 9.52
N GLY A 49 8.35 -16.87 8.93
CA GLY A 49 9.57 -16.83 8.13
C GLY A 49 9.71 -17.73 6.92
N ARG A 50 8.72 -18.49 6.56
CA ARG A 50 8.86 -19.44 5.45
C ARG A 50 9.00 -18.77 4.09
N HIS A 51 8.70 -17.52 4.01
CA HIS A 51 8.79 -16.76 2.78
C HIS A 51 10.14 -16.08 2.61
N THR A 52 11.09 -16.45 3.41
CA THR A 52 12.35 -15.73 3.50
C THR A 52 13.42 -16.25 2.56
N SER A 53 13.05 -16.77 1.40
CA SER A 53 14.07 -17.09 0.40
C SER A 53 14.75 -15.79 0.00
N SER A 54 16.09 -15.81 -0.12
CA SER A 54 16.83 -14.62 -0.49
C SER A 54 16.41 -14.07 -1.86
N VAL A 55 16.02 -14.94 -2.78
CA VAL A 55 15.55 -14.54 -4.11
C VAL A 55 14.27 -13.71 -4.01
N GLY A 56 13.29 -14.18 -3.22
CA GLY A 56 12.03 -13.46 -3.04
C GLY A 56 12.24 -12.11 -2.38
N PHE A 57 13.11 -12.08 -1.38
CA PHE A 57 13.44 -10.85 -0.67
C PHE A 57 14.07 -9.81 -1.61
N MET A 58 15.01 -10.24 -2.44
CA MET A 58 15.67 -9.35 -3.38
C MET A 58 14.72 -8.81 -4.44
N LYS A 59 13.79 -9.64 -4.92
CA LYS A 59 12.76 -9.20 -5.87
C LYS A 59 11.86 -8.15 -5.27
N ASP A 60 11.50 -8.29 -3.99
CA ASP A 60 10.70 -7.30 -3.29
C ASP A 60 11.44 -5.99 -3.15
N MET A 61 12.72 -6.02 -2.83
CA MET A 61 13.51 -4.79 -2.76
C MET A 61 13.53 -4.06 -4.09
N GLU A 62 13.73 -4.77 -5.19
CA GLU A 62 13.73 -4.18 -6.52
C GLU A 62 12.38 -3.53 -6.84
N LYS A 63 11.29 -4.24 -6.55
CA LYS A 63 9.93 -3.72 -6.78
C LYS A 63 9.71 -2.41 -6.03
N TYR A 64 10.01 -2.41 -4.73
CA TYR A 64 9.70 -1.24 -3.90
C TYR A 64 10.67 -0.08 -4.14
N ASN A 65 11.92 -0.37 -4.43
CA ASN A 65 12.87 0.68 -4.81
C ASN A 65 12.43 1.36 -6.11
N THR A 66 12.00 0.57 -7.07
CA THR A 66 11.50 1.11 -8.33
C THR A 66 10.23 1.93 -8.11
N ALA A 67 9.31 1.43 -7.29
CA ALA A 67 8.10 2.19 -6.95
C ALA A 67 8.45 3.54 -6.35
N THR A 68 9.41 3.57 -5.44
CA THR A 68 9.86 4.82 -4.81
C THR A 68 10.45 5.77 -5.86
N LEU A 69 11.25 5.26 -6.78
CA LEU A 69 11.80 6.08 -7.87
C LEU A 69 10.70 6.65 -8.77
N MET A 70 9.60 5.94 -8.89
CA MET A 70 8.45 6.39 -9.69
C MET A 70 7.54 7.35 -8.92
N GLY A 71 7.87 7.67 -7.67
CA GLY A 71 7.12 8.63 -6.87
C GLY A 71 6.01 8.02 -6.03
N TRP A 72 5.95 6.71 -5.90
CA TRP A 72 4.92 6.06 -5.10
C TRP A 72 5.26 6.10 -3.62
N ARG A 73 4.24 6.37 -2.80
CA ARG A 73 4.34 6.23 -1.34
C ARG A 73 3.64 4.94 -0.97
N VAL A 74 4.39 3.99 -0.47
CA VAL A 74 3.87 2.65 -0.17
C VAL A 74 3.61 2.54 1.33
N PHE A 75 2.36 2.30 1.68
CA PHE A 75 1.94 2.05 3.06
C PHE A 75 1.63 0.57 3.23
N ARG A 76 1.70 0.09 4.45
CA ARG A 76 1.49 -1.31 4.75
C ARG A 76 0.43 -1.47 5.83
N THR A 77 -0.36 -2.52 5.72
CA THR A 77 -1.34 -2.88 6.72
C THR A 77 -1.42 -4.41 6.79
N THR A 78 -2.22 -4.93 7.68
CA THR A 78 -2.48 -6.36 7.77
C THR A 78 -3.94 -6.63 7.41
N PRO A 79 -4.29 -7.91 7.11
CA PRO A 79 -5.70 -8.22 6.86
C PRO A 79 -6.62 -7.80 8.00
N ASP A 80 -6.16 -7.95 9.25
CA ASP A 80 -6.95 -7.57 10.42
C ASP A 80 -7.19 -6.08 10.52
N GLU A 81 -6.24 -5.26 10.07
CA GLU A 81 -6.33 -3.82 10.20
C GLU A 81 -6.84 -3.12 8.95
N LEU A 82 -6.96 -3.83 7.84
CA LEU A 82 -7.34 -3.23 6.56
C LEU A 82 -8.65 -2.41 6.66
N TYR A 83 -9.64 -2.95 7.34
CA TYR A 83 -10.95 -2.31 7.46
C TYR A 83 -11.10 -1.46 8.71
N ARG A 84 -10.06 -1.33 9.51
CA ARG A 84 -10.13 -0.53 10.73
C ARG A 84 -9.94 0.96 10.44
N LEU A 85 -10.47 1.77 11.34
CA LEU A 85 -10.36 3.22 11.24
C LEU A 85 -8.90 3.69 11.16
N LYS A 86 -8.01 2.98 11.82
CA LYS A 86 -6.57 3.26 11.80
C LYS A 86 -6.03 3.36 10.37
N THR A 87 -6.36 2.39 9.51
CA THR A 87 -5.91 2.38 8.12
C THR A 87 -6.56 3.51 7.33
N ARG A 88 -7.85 3.76 7.53
CA ARG A 88 -8.52 4.88 6.86
C ARG A 88 -7.91 6.21 7.25
N ASN A 89 -7.61 6.41 8.53
CA ASN A 89 -6.99 7.63 9.01
C ASN A 89 -5.59 7.82 8.45
N LEU A 90 -4.84 6.73 8.33
CA LEU A 90 -3.51 6.76 7.70
C LEU A 90 -3.62 7.27 6.26
N LEU A 91 -4.55 6.72 5.50
CA LEU A 91 -4.74 7.13 4.11
C LEU A 91 -5.27 8.55 3.99
N LYS A 92 -6.16 8.98 4.89
CA LYS A 92 -6.63 10.36 4.93
C LYS A 92 -5.46 11.33 5.13
N THR A 93 -4.59 11.00 6.05
CA THR A 93 -3.40 11.82 6.31
C THR A 93 -2.50 11.87 5.08
N ALA A 94 -2.28 10.74 4.44
CA ALA A 94 -1.45 10.67 3.24
C ALA A 94 -2.04 11.49 2.10
N ILE A 95 -3.36 11.43 1.92
CA ILE A 95 -4.04 12.19 0.87
C ILE A 95 -3.97 13.68 1.15
N SER A 96 -4.15 14.09 2.40
CA SER A 96 -4.12 15.51 2.77
C SER A 96 -2.73 16.12 2.65
N GLY A 97 -1.68 15.32 2.79
CA GLY A 97 -0.32 15.80 2.79
C GLY A 97 0.08 16.53 4.06
N VAL A 98 -0.79 16.57 5.07
CA VAL A 98 -0.52 17.27 6.34
C VAL A 98 -0.34 16.21 7.43
N PHE A 99 0.86 16.15 7.97
CA PHE A 99 1.19 15.17 9.00
C PHE A 99 2.04 15.82 10.08
N ASP A 100 1.63 15.65 11.33
CA ASP A 100 2.40 16.12 12.49
C ASP A 100 2.99 14.89 13.18
N PRO A 101 4.31 14.67 13.08
CA PRO A 101 4.94 13.50 13.69
C PRO A 101 4.83 13.49 15.21
N GLU A 102 4.67 14.63 15.85
CA GLU A 102 4.55 14.70 17.30
C GLU A 102 3.19 14.21 17.81
N LYS A 103 2.20 14.12 16.91
CA LYS A 103 0.87 13.63 17.25
C LYS A 103 0.64 12.19 16.80
N ALA A 104 1.65 11.59 16.19
CA ALA A 104 1.52 10.23 15.65
C ALA A 104 1.51 9.15 16.74
#